data_39b7ffec84184e8897d9af4fdd851518
#
_entry.id   39b7ffec84184e8897d9af4fdd851518
#
_cell.length_a   1.000
_cell.length_b   1.000
_cell.length_c   1.000
_cell.angle_alpha   90.00
_cell.angle_beta   90.00
_cell.angle_gamma   90.00
#
_symmetry.space_group_name_H-M   'P 1'
#
loop_
_entity.id
_entity.type
_entity.pdbx_description
1 polymer ?
#
loop_
_entity_poly.entity_id
_entity_poly.type
_entity_poly.pdbx_seq_one_letter_code
_entity_poly.pdbx_strand_id
1 'polypeptide(L)'
;MSYWTFSDVFEEQGVVQTPFYGGYGLIAAGGIPKPAYNAFKVLHQLGDQRIEINSDSALLTRRDDGTLALAIWNYAPPGEVGLARTITLRFENTKRQSVAISRVDHEHGDFHSVYEKMGSPRYPTPPQIQQLRRASELPEPETLKLRGDELTLTLPAHSLALIELK
;
A
#
# COMPACT_ATOMS: atom_id res chain seq x y z
N MET A 1 9.17 15.22 -2.99
CA MET A 1 9.89 13.96 -2.75
C MET A 1 10.26 13.38 -4.11
N SER A 2 11.46 12.89 -4.30
CA SER A 2 11.89 12.15 -5.50
C SER A 2 12.27 10.74 -5.08
N TYR A 3 12.00 9.76 -5.95
CA TYR A 3 12.33 8.36 -5.72
C TYR A 3 13.18 7.84 -6.89
N TRP A 4 14.27 7.19 -6.60
CA TRP A 4 15.13 6.54 -7.59
C TRP A 4 15.09 5.03 -7.35
N THR A 5 14.63 4.23 -8.27
CA THR A 5 14.29 4.50 -9.67
C THR A 5 12.90 3.96 -10.03
N PHE A 6 12.37 4.34 -11.20
CA PHE A 6 11.05 3.92 -11.64
C PHE A 6 10.97 2.41 -11.93
N SER A 7 11.98 1.83 -12.56
CA SER A 7 11.98 0.42 -12.97
C SER A 7 13.26 -0.29 -12.53
N ASP A 8 13.14 -1.59 -12.22
CA ASP A 8 14.30 -2.46 -11.98
C ASP A 8 15.11 -2.73 -13.25
N VAL A 9 14.54 -2.51 -14.43
CA VAL A 9 15.21 -2.72 -15.72
C VAL A 9 15.84 -1.40 -16.17
N PHE A 10 17.16 -1.30 -16.05
CA PHE A 10 17.95 -0.19 -16.58
C PHE A 10 19.36 -0.65 -16.98
N GLU A 11 19.99 0.08 -17.88
CA GLU A 11 21.18 -0.35 -18.63
C GLU A 11 22.41 -0.68 -17.76
N GLU A 12 22.61 0.06 -16.68
CA GLU A 12 23.79 -0.06 -15.83
C GLU A 12 23.91 -1.40 -15.07
N GLN A 13 22.81 -2.13 -14.92
CA GLN A 13 22.78 -3.40 -14.20
C GLN A 13 22.96 -4.63 -15.11
N GLY A 14 23.02 -4.44 -16.41
CA GLY A 14 23.09 -5.54 -17.37
C GLY A 14 21.80 -6.36 -17.43
N VAL A 15 21.90 -7.63 -17.80
CA VAL A 15 20.73 -8.51 -17.98
C VAL A 15 20.13 -8.89 -16.62
N VAL A 16 18.88 -8.56 -16.42
CA VAL A 16 18.09 -8.95 -15.22
C VAL A 16 17.86 -10.46 -15.25
N GLN A 17 18.37 -11.17 -14.25
CA GLN A 17 18.32 -12.63 -14.19
C GLN A 17 17.02 -13.20 -13.61
N THR A 18 16.26 -12.40 -12.88
CA THR A 18 15.00 -12.78 -12.21
C THR A 18 14.19 -11.51 -11.96
N PRO A 19 12.84 -11.56 -12.02
CA PRO A 19 12.01 -10.35 -11.86
C PRO A 19 12.11 -9.70 -10.47
N PHE A 20 12.49 -10.45 -9.44
CA PHE A 20 12.47 -9.97 -8.04
C PHE A 20 13.83 -10.16 -7.36
N TYR A 21 14.86 -9.61 -7.96
CA TYR A 21 16.25 -9.72 -7.48
C TYR A 21 16.65 -8.67 -6.41
N GLY A 22 15.67 -7.91 -5.89
CA GLY A 22 15.93 -6.86 -4.89
C GLY A 22 16.33 -5.50 -5.49
N GLY A 23 16.01 -5.26 -6.75
CA GLY A 23 16.23 -3.95 -7.39
C GLY A 23 15.45 -2.81 -6.73
N TYR A 24 15.92 -1.57 -6.94
CA TYR A 24 15.36 -0.37 -6.31
C TYR A 24 14.12 0.19 -7.02
N GLY A 25 13.78 -0.32 -8.20
CA GLY A 25 12.64 0.14 -8.98
C GLY A 25 11.30 -0.02 -8.27
N LEU A 26 10.35 0.83 -8.60
CA LEU A 26 8.95 0.68 -8.22
C LEU A 26 8.24 -0.39 -9.06
N ILE A 27 8.74 -0.62 -10.27
CA ILE A 27 8.22 -1.61 -11.22
C ILE A 27 9.29 -2.68 -11.43
N ALA A 28 8.96 -3.93 -11.16
CA ALA A 28 9.82 -5.06 -11.41
C ALA A 28 9.89 -5.44 -12.91
N ALA A 29 10.87 -6.27 -13.27
CA ALA A 29 10.98 -6.84 -14.60
C ALA A 29 9.65 -7.51 -15.02
N GLY A 30 9.27 -7.33 -16.29
CA GLY A 30 7.95 -7.76 -16.76
C GLY A 30 6.82 -6.75 -16.50
N GLY A 31 7.13 -5.55 -16.00
CA GLY A 31 6.15 -4.49 -15.75
C GLY A 31 5.20 -4.80 -14.60
N ILE A 32 5.71 -5.44 -13.54
CA ILE A 32 4.95 -5.83 -12.36
C ILE A 32 5.10 -4.73 -11.30
N PRO A 33 4.01 -4.02 -10.92
CA PRO A 33 4.05 -3.05 -9.83
C PRO A 33 4.46 -3.70 -8.51
N LYS A 34 5.40 -3.08 -7.80
CA LYS A 34 5.77 -3.52 -6.45
C LYS A 34 4.85 -2.89 -5.40
N PRO A 35 4.75 -3.45 -4.18
CA PRO A 35 3.99 -2.83 -3.09
C PRO A 35 4.35 -1.37 -2.84
N ALA A 36 5.63 -1.00 -2.99
CA ALA A 36 6.08 0.39 -2.88
C ALA A 36 5.43 1.31 -3.93
N TYR A 37 5.26 0.86 -5.18
CA TYR A 37 4.51 1.62 -6.20
C TYR A 37 3.07 1.86 -5.76
N ASN A 38 2.42 0.83 -5.24
CA ASN A 38 1.06 0.92 -4.75
C ASN A 38 0.94 1.83 -3.52
N ALA A 39 1.94 1.82 -2.63
CA ALA A 39 2.00 2.76 -1.52
C ALA A 39 2.07 4.22 -2.00
N PHE A 40 2.90 4.53 -3.01
CA PHE A 40 2.92 5.87 -3.62
C PHE A 40 1.57 6.23 -4.25
N LYS A 41 0.94 5.29 -4.97
CA LYS A 41 -0.38 5.49 -5.60
C LYS A 41 -1.46 5.79 -4.56
N VAL A 42 -1.46 5.10 -3.42
CA VAL A 42 -2.37 5.35 -2.31
C VAL A 42 -2.08 6.68 -1.63
N LEU A 43 -0.81 6.97 -1.32
CA LEU A 43 -0.41 8.22 -0.68
C LEU A 43 -0.62 9.46 -1.57
N HIS A 44 -0.64 9.30 -2.89
CA HIS A 44 -0.98 10.38 -3.83
C HIS A 44 -2.43 10.87 -3.69
N GLN A 45 -3.28 10.12 -3.02
CA GLN A 45 -4.66 10.50 -2.73
C GLN A 45 -4.82 11.35 -1.46
N LEU A 46 -3.74 11.64 -0.74
CA LEU A 46 -3.73 12.58 0.37
C LEU A 46 -4.05 14.00 -0.11
N GLY A 47 -4.51 14.85 0.78
CA GLY A 47 -4.75 16.26 0.50
C GLY A 47 -3.51 17.12 0.71
N ASP A 48 -3.58 18.36 0.26
CA ASP A 48 -2.45 19.31 0.32
C ASP A 48 -2.31 19.99 1.69
N GLN A 49 -3.35 19.98 2.50
CA GLN A 49 -3.34 20.58 3.84
C GLN A 49 -3.08 19.53 4.89
N ARG A 50 -1.88 19.52 5.46
CA ARG A 50 -1.57 18.66 6.61
C ARG A 50 -2.28 19.15 7.85
N ILE A 51 -2.87 18.24 8.61
CA ILE A 51 -3.43 18.46 9.93
C ILE A 51 -2.51 17.78 10.94
N GLU A 52 -2.09 18.53 11.96
CA GLU A 52 -1.22 17.97 13.00
C GLU A 52 -1.97 16.96 13.86
N ILE A 53 -1.36 15.82 14.03
CA ILE A 53 -1.80 14.74 14.93
C ILE A 53 -0.59 14.21 15.69
N ASN A 54 -0.80 13.79 16.92
CA ASN A 54 0.27 13.22 17.75
C ASN A 54 0.43 11.71 17.44
N SER A 55 1.09 11.41 16.33
CA SER A 55 1.36 10.03 15.92
C SER A 55 2.56 9.95 14.97
N ASP A 56 3.44 8.97 15.20
CA ASP A 56 4.57 8.65 14.33
C ASP A 56 4.19 7.65 13.22
N SER A 57 2.96 7.14 13.23
CA SER A 57 2.48 6.10 12.31
C SER A 57 1.23 6.53 11.56
N ALA A 58 0.96 7.84 11.50
CA ALA A 58 -0.19 8.38 10.79
C ALA A 58 0.09 9.77 10.21
N LEU A 59 -0.60 10.08 9.11
CA LEU A 59 -0.60 11.38 8.45
C LEU A 59 -2.03 11.75 8.07
N LEU A 60 -2.56 12.80 8.70
CA LEU A 60 -3.89 13.33 8.41
C LEU A 60 -3.77 14.54 7.50
N THR A 61 -4.58 14.56 6.45
CA THR A 61 -4.66 15.67 5.51
C THR A 61 -6.09 16.04 5.19
N ARG A 62 -6.28 17.27 4.68
CA ARG A 62 -7.54 17.74 4.11
C ARG A 62 -7.35 18.06 2.64
N ARG A 63 -8.28 17.60 1.81
CA ARG A 63 -8.38 17.94 0.39
C ARG A 63 -9.14 19.24 0.19
N ASP A 64 -9.09 19.82 -1.01
CA ASP A 64 -9.78 21.07 -1.35
C ASP A 64 -11.31 20.98 -1.24
N ASP A 65 -11.87 19.80 -1.44
CA ASP A 65 -13.29 19.51 -1.24
C ASP A 65 -13.71 19.34 0.22
N GLY A 66 -12.77 19.52 1.16
CA GLY A 66 -12.95 19.35 2.59
C GLY A 66 -12.88 17.91 3.09
N THR A 67 -12.70 16.93 2.22
CA THR A 67 -12.55 15.51 2.59
C THR A 67 -11.29 15.31 3.43
N LEU A 68 -11.44 14.59 4.55
CA LEU A 68 -10.33 14.16 5.37
C LEU A 68 -9.79 12.83 4.87
N ALA A 69 -8.49 12.78 4.65
CA ALA A 69 -7.75 11.59 4.24
C ALA A 69 -6.66 11.28 5.28
N LEU A 70 -6.76 10.11 5.90
CA LEU A 70 -5.85 9.63 6.94
C LEU A 70 -5.06 8.44 6.41
N ALA A 71 -3.76 8.61 6.21
CA ALA A 71 -2.85 7.48 6.02
C ALA A 71 -2.34 6.98 7.36
N ILE A 72 -2.40 5.67 7.57
CA ILE A 72 -1.83 4.99 8.73
C ILE A 72 -0.99 3.81 8.28
N TRP A 73 0.10 3.53 9.00
CA TRP A 73 1.00 2.43 8.64
C TRP A 73 1.49 1.66 9.86
N ASN A 74 1.83 0.41 9.60
CA ASN A 74 2.48 -0.46 10.57
C ASN A 74 3.82 -0.90 9.99
N TYR A 75 4.87 -0.16 10.31
CA TYR A 75 6.23 -0.42 9.86
C TYR A 75 6.95 -1.36 10.81
N ALA A 76 7.68 -2.32 10.25
CA ALA A 76 8.70 -3.06 10.95
C ALA A 76 10.04 -2.92 10.20
N PRO A 77 11.20 -2.88 10.89
CA PRO A 77 12.48 -2.82 10.25
C PRO A 77 12.70 -3.99 9.26
N PRO A 78 13.50 -3.81 8.20
CA PRO A 78 13.81 -4.88 7.27
C PRO A 78 14.44 -6.08 8.00
N GLY A 79 13.93 -7.28 7.72
CA GLY A 79 14.40 -8.53 8.33
C GLY A 79 13.76 -8.86 9.69
N GLU A 80 12.92 -7.99 10.23
CA GLU A 80 12.16 -8.27 11.44
C GLU A 80 10.75 -8.75 11.10
N VAL A 81 10.28 -9.74 11.88
CA VAL A 81 8.88 -10.17 11.84
C VAL A 81 8.08 -9.19 12.71
N GLY A 82 7.48 -8.19 12.09
CA GLY A 82 6.62 -7.26 12.82
C GLY A 82 5.33 -7.91 13.33
N LEU A 83 4.73 -7.30 14.35
CA LEU A 83 3.44 -7.72 14.89
C LEU A 83 2.30 -6.92 14.25
N ALA A 84 1.15 -7.55 14.08
CA ALA A 84 -0.07 -6.84 13.71
C ALA A 84 -0.48 -5.88 14.84
N ARG A 85 -1.01 -4.71 14.47
CA ARG A 85 -1.50 -3.69 15.41
C ARG A 85 -2.99 -3.48 15.20
N THR A 86 -3.77 -3.53 16.27
CA THR A 86 -5.16 -3.10 16.25
C THR A 86 -5.24 -1.63 16.65
N ILE A 87 -5.87 -0.83 15.82
CA ILE A 87 -6.01 0.62 15.98
C ILE A 87 -7.50 0.95 16.00
N THR A 88 -7.93 1.74 16.97
CA THR A 88 -9.28 2.32 17.02
C THR A 88 -9.21 3.80 16.74
N LEU A 89 -9.89 4.22 15.68
CA LEU A 89 -10.05 5.62 15.29
C LEU A 89 -11.40 6.12 15.81
N ARG A 90 -11.42 7.28 16.44
CA ARG A 90 -12.65 7.96 16.84
C ARG A 90 -12.81 9.24 16.02
N PHE A 91 -13.96 9.40 15.41
CA PHE A 91 -14.31 10.54 14.56
C PHE A 91 -15.28 11.45 15.32
N GLU A 92 -14.75 12.48 15.95
CA GLU A 92 -15.57 13.43 16.71
C GLU A 92 -16.27 14.44 15.78
N ASN A 93 -17.48 14.85 16.14
CA ASN A 93 -18.26 15.90 15.45
C ASN A 93 -18.51 15.61 13.94
N THR A 94 -18.56 14.36 13.55
CA THR A 94 -18.92 14.00 12.17
C THR A 94 -20.37 13.56 12.04
N LYS A 95 -20.98 13.88 10.91
CA LYS A 95 -22.28 13.31 10.47
C LYS A 95 -22.09 12.12 9.52
N ARG A 96 -20.85 11.84 9.15
CA ARG A 96 -20.48 10.75 8.23
C ARG A 96 -20.62 9.42 8.96
N GLN A 97 -21.12 8.41 8.24
CA GLN A 97 -21.41 7.08 8.82
C GLN A 97 -20.61 5.95 8.19
N SER A 98 -19.75 6.28 7.23
CA SER A 98 -18.94 5.30 6.54
C SER A 98 -17.57 5.85 6.19
N VAL A 99 -16.64 4.93 5.97
CA VAL A 99 -15.29 5.21 5.49
C VAL A 99 -15.00 4.36 4.26
N ALA A 100 -14.20 4.88 3.34
CA ALA A 100 -13.55 4.09 2.31
C ALA A 100 -12.12 3.81 2.73
N ILE A 101 -11.65 2.58 2.56
CA ILE A 101 -10.31 2.13 2.98
C ILE A 101 -9.59 1.52 1.80
N SER A 102 -8.47 2.11 1.42
CA SER A 102 -7.50 1.52 0.49
C SER A 102 -6.34 0.92 1.28
N ARG A 103 -5.91 -0.29 0.94
CA ARG A 103 -4.86 -1.01 1.66
C ARG A 103 -3.72 -1.40 0.74
N VAL A 104 -2.51 -1.40 1.28
CA VAL A 104 -1.33 -2.06 0.71
C VAL A 104 -0.74 -2.93 1.81
N ASP A 105 -0.82 -4.23 1.64
CA ASP A 105 -0.31 -5.24 2.55
C ASP A 105 -0.14 -6.57 1.80
N HIS A 106 0.18 -7.67 2.48
CA HIS A 106 0.39 -8.98 1.86
C HIS A 106 -0.83 -9.55 1.11
N GLU A 107 -2.03 -9.04 1.36
CA GLU A 107 -3.26 -9.47 0.70
C GLU A 107 -3.75 -8.46 -0.35
N HIS A 108 -3.24 -7.22 -0.32
CA HIS A 108 -3.73 -6.11 -1.13
C HIS A 108 -2.57 -5.41 -1.87
N GLY A 109 -2.59 -5.52 -3.20
CA GLY A 109 -1.59 -4.86 -4.05
C GLY A 109 -0.18 -5.43 -3.92
N ASP A 110 -0.07 -6.71 -3.56
CA ASP A 110 1.18 -7.46 -3.41
C ASP A 110 1.13 -8.77 -4.21
N PHE A 111 2.19 -9.04 -4.95
CA PHE A 111 2.33 -10.23 -5.77
C PHE A 111 3.09 -11.38 -5.08
N HIS A 112 3.75 -11.14 -3.95
CA HIS A 112 4.69 -12.09 -3.34
C HIS A 112 4.05 -13.45 -3.07
N SER A 113 2.87 -13.49 -2.44
CA SER A 113 2.18 -14.75 -2.13
C SER A 113 1.82 -15.54 -3.40
N VAL A 114 1.50 -14.86 -4.50
CA VAL A 114 1.20 -15.50 -5.79
C VAL A 114 2.48 -16.02 -6.43
N TYR A 115 3.58 -15.26 -6.35
CA TYR A 115 4.88 -15.67 -6.86
C TYR A 115 5.39 -16.93 -6.13
N GLU A 116 5.30 -16.97 -4.81
CA GLU A 116 5.65 -18.13 -3.99
C GLU A 116 4.81 -19.38 -4.34
N LYS A 117 3.49 -19.21 -4.49
CA LYS A 117 2.59 -20.30 -4.91
C LYS A 117 2.91 -20.85 -6.32
N MET A 118 3.53 -20.05 -7.18
CA MET A 118 4.03 -20.48 -8.50
C MET A 118 5.35 -21.27 -8.41
N GLY A 119 5.94 -21.41 -7.22
CA GLY A 119 7.25 -22.04 -7.02
C GLY A 119 8.42 -21.08 -7.31
N SER A 120 8.18 -19.76 -7.22
CA SER A 120 9.19 -18.71 -7.38
C SER A 120 10.06 -18.86 -8.64
N PRO A 121 9.46 -18.98 -9.83
CA PRO A 121 10.18 -19.29 -11.05
C PRO A 121 11.19 -18.20 -11.38
N ARG A 122 12.43 -18.59 -11.67
CA ARG A 122 13.50 -17.66 -12.09
C ARG A 122 13.14 -16.91 -13.37
N TYR A 123 12.45 -17.60 -14.28
CA TYR A 123 11.99 -17.05 -15.56
C TYR A 123 10.49 -17.30 -15.71
N PRO A 124 9.64 -16.42 -15.16
CA PRO A 124 8.20 -16.56 -15.29
C PRO A 124 7.77 -16.52 -16.77
N THR A 125 6.87 -17.40 -17.14
CA THR A 125 6.24 -17.40 -18.46
C THR A 125 5.32 -16.19 -18.64
N PRO A 126 4.98 -15.77 -19.88
CA PRO A 126 4.05 -14.66 -20.11
C PRO A 126 2.71 -14.77 -19.35
N PRO A 127 2.05 -15.94 -19.25
CA PRO A 127 0.86 -16.08 -18.42
C PRO A 127 1.11 -15.86 -16.92
N GLN A 128 2.24 -16.33 -16.38
CA GLN A 128 2.64 -16.10 -15.00
C GLN A 128 2.91 -14.61 -14.73
N ILE A 129 3.59 -13.91 -15.65
CA ILE A 129 3.78 -12.45 -15.55
C ILE A 129 2.42 -11.72 -15.50
N GLN A 130 1.46 -12.11 -16.34
CA GLN A 130 0.13 -11.52 -16.30
C GLN A 130 -0.60 -11.80 -14.98
N GLN A 131 -0.44 -12.99 -14.42
CA GLN A 131 -1.01 -13.33 -13.12
C GLN A 131 -0.39 -12.50 -11.99
N LEU A 132 0.93 -12.29 -12.02
CA LEU A 132 1.64 -11.44 -11.05
C LEU A 132 1.22 -9.97 -11.18
N ARG A 133 1.04 -9.45 -12.41
CA ARG A 133 0.51 -8.10 -12.62
C ARG A 133 -0.87 -7.92 -12.01
N ARG A 134 -1.78 -8.88 -12.21
CA ARG A 134 -3.13 -8.83 -11.61
C ARG A 134 -3.08 -8.88 -10.08
N ALA A 135 -2.20 -9.69 -9.51
CA ALA A 135 -2.00 -9.76 -8.07
C ALA A 135 -1.46 -8.45 -7.48
N SER A 136 -0.71 -7.69 -8.29
CA SER A 136 -0.18 -6.36 -7.91
C SER A 136 -1.21 -5.23 -8.03
N GLU A 137 -2.38 -5.46 -8.61
CA GLU A 137 -3.40 -4.43 -8.74
C GLU A 137 -3.99 -4.11 -7.36
N LEU A 138 -4.18 -2.82 -7.09
CA LEU A 138 -4.92 -2.40 -5.90
C LEU A 138 -6.40 -2.72 -6.11
N PRO A 139 -7.04 -3.40 -5.15
CA PRO A 139 -8.48 -3.58 -5.18
C PRO A 139 -9.19 -2.24 -5.01
N GLU A 140 -10.47 -2.20 -5.38
CA GLU A 140 -11.32 -1.06 -5.07
C GLU A 140 -11.37 -0.82 -3.54
N PRO A 141 -11.47 0.44 -3.09
CA PRO A 141 -11.53 0.75 -1.68
C PRO A 141 -12.70 0.05 -0.99
N GLU A 142 -12.44 -0.60 0.12
CA GLU A 142 -13.46 -1.22 0.96
C GLU A 142 -14.29 -0.13 1.64
N THR A 143 -15.62 -0.22 1.57
CA THR A 143 -16.50 0.69 2.30
C THR A 143 -16.99 0.03 3.58
N LEU A 144 -16.65 0.62 4.73
CA LEU A 144 -17.09 0.17 6.05
C LEU A 144 -18.00 1.20 6.71
N LYS A 145 -19.04 0.71 7.39
CA LYS A 145 -19.87 1.55 8.25
C LYS A 145 -19.21 1.77 9.59
N LEU A 146 -19.26 2.99 10.09
CA LEU A 146 -18.84 3.29 11.46
C LEU A 146 -19.79 2.64 12.46
N ARG A 147 -19.25 2.15 13.55
CA ARG A 147 -20.04 1.71 14.71
C ARG A 147 -20.07 2.86 15.72
N GLY A 148 -21.15 3.65 15.66
CA GLY A 148 -21.16 4.97 16.30
C GLY A 148 -20.16 5.89 15.58
N ASP A 149 -19.23 6.44 16.34
CA ASP A 149 -18.17 7.32 15.82
C ASP A 149 -16.81 6.61 15.72
N GLU A 150 -16.79 5.27 15.75
CA GLU A 150 -15.55 4.50 15.84
C GLU A 150 -15.35 3.56 14.67
N LEU A 151 -14.07 3.41 14.30
CA LEU A 151 -13.57 2.41 13.36
C LEU A 151 -12.40 1.66 14.01
N THR A 152 -12.52 0.36 14.13
CA THR A 152 -11.41 -0.49 14.56
C THR A 152 -10.85 -1.26 13.38
N LEU A 153 -9.55 -1.18 13.19
CA LEU A 153 -8.79 -1.83 12.11
C LEU A 153 -7.62 -2.61 12.67
N THR A 154 -7.33 -3.74 12.07
CA THR A 154 -6.07 -4.45 12.30
C THR A 154 -5.16 -4.23 11.10
N LEU A 155 -3.96 -3.73 11.34
CA LEU A 155 -2.90 -3.52 10.37
C LEU A 155 -1.84 -4.59 10.55
N PRO A 156 -1.64 -5.49 9.57
CA PRO A 156 -0.48 -6.38 9.57
C PRO A 156 0.83 -5.58 9.62
N ALA A 157 1.92 -6.22 9.96
CA ALA A 157 3.24 -5.61 9.76
C ALA A 157 3.46 -5.28 8.28
N HIS A 158 4.27 -4.26 7.99
CA HIS A 158 4.57 -3.79 6.62
C HIS A 158 3.33 -3.41 5.80
N SER A 159 2.35 -2.79 6.45
CA SER A 159 1.12 -2.36 5.81
C SER A 159 0.92 -0.85 5.83
N LEU A 160 0.15 -0.38 4.87
CA LEU A 160 -0.35 0.99 4.74
C LEU A 160 -1.86 0.93 4.50
N ALA A 161 -2.61 1.78 5.17
CA ALA A 161 -4.02 2.01 4.87
C ALA A 161 -4.29 3.51 4.70
N LEU A 162 -5.08 3.87 3.71
CA LEU A 162 -5.65 5.20 3.53
C LEU A 162 -7.14 5.11 3.86
N ILE A 163 -7.59 5.96 4.77
CA ILE A 163 -8.96 6.02 5.26
C ILE A 163 -9.56 7.38 4.86
N GLU A 164 -10.64 7.32 4.14
CA GLU A 164 -11.39 8.50 3.69
C GLU A 164 -12.78 8.47 4.32
N LEU A 165 -13.13 9.53 5.01
CA LEU A 165 -14.45 9.67 5.63
C LEU A 165 -15.49 10.07 4.57
N LYS A 166 -16.49 9.22 4.35
CA LYS A 166 -17.54 9.38 3.31
C LYS A 166 -18.88 9.84 3.90
#